data_a908e1fdb5cd88db4eb82f029e220733
#
_entry.id   a908e1fdb5cd88db4eb82f029e220733
#
_cell.length_a   1.000
_cell.length_b   1.000
_cell.length_c   1.000
_cell.angle_alpha   90.00
_cell.angle_beta   90.00
_cell.angle_gamma   90.00
#
_symmetry.space_group_name_H-M   'P 1'
#
loop_
_entity.id
_entity.type
_entity.pdbx_description
1 polymer ?
#
loop_
_entity_poly.entity_id
_entity_poly.type
_entity_poly.pdbx_seq_one_letter_code
_entity_poly.pdbx_strand_id
1 'polypeptide(L)'
;MQSIHPEASTTWIAGYSFGALIGMQLLMRRPEIRGFISIAPPANMYDFSFLAPCPASGIMVQGVADTVVTPISVQKLVDKLRTQKHITIHHDEIPRANHFFENEMDDMMRSVDNYLDFRLSPDCPIR
;
A
#
# COMPACT_ATOMS: atom_id res chain seq x y z
N MET A 1 1.58 -11.19 6.21
CA MET A 1 2.12 -12.54 6.44
C MET A 1 3.61 -12.55 6.15
N GLN A 2 4.35 -13.14 7.02
CA GLN A 2 5.79 -13.20 6.88
C GLN A 2 6.21 -14.41 6.04
N SER A 3 7.14 -14.20 5.14
CA SER A 3 7.74 -15.31 4.40
C SER A 3 8.66 -16.13 5.31
N ILE A 4 8.58 -17.45 5.20
CA ILE A 4 9.40 -18.34 6.01
C ILE A 4 10.58 -18.88 5.20
N HIS A 5 10.86 -18.30 4.08
CA HIS A 5 11.95 -18.74 3.21
C HIS A 5 13.29 -18.29 3.80
N PRO A 6 14.20 -19.21 4.16
CA PRO A 6 15.45 -18.80 4.82
C PRO A 6 16.33 -17.91 3.97
N GLU A 7 16.29 -18.06 2.65
CA GLU A 7 17.09 -17.25 1.74
C GLU A 7 16.41 -15.94 1.40
N ALA A 8 15.12 -15.80 1.70
CA ALA A 8 14.38 -14.58 1.40
C ALA A 8 14.41 -13.68 2.61
N SER A 9 15.20 -12.63 2.54
CA SER A 9 15.24 -11.61 3.59
C SER A 9 14.10 -10.61 3.47
N THR A 10 13.13 -10.85 2.60
CA THR A 10 12.08 -9.91 2.26
C THR A 10 10.83 -10.14 3.10
N THR A 11 10.45 -9.16 3.88
CA THR A 11 9.21 -9.16 4.66
C THR A 11 8.33 -8.03 4.18
N TRP A 12 7.06 -8.32 3.94
CA TRP A 12 6.08 -7.36 3.45
C TRP A 12 4.88 -7.31 4.37
N ILE A 13 4.23 -6.15 4.41
CA ILE A 13 2.99 -5.98 5.14
C ILE A 13 1.88 -5.61 4.18
N ALA A 14 0.73 -6.25 4.30
CA ALA A 14 -0.44 -5.96 3.50
C ALA A 14 -1.63 -5.75 4.42
N GLY A 15 -2.46 -4.80 4.09
CA GLY A 15 -3.66 -4.52 4.87
C GLY A 15 -4.75 -3.91 4.01
N TYR A 16 -5.99 -4.14 4.45
CA TYR A 16 -7.19 -3.63 3.79
C TYR A 16 -7.98 -2.79 4.78
N SER A 17 -8.38 -1.59 4.38
CA SER A 17 -9.19 -0.68 5.17
C SER A 17 -8.54 -0.43 6.55
N PHE A 18 -9.21 -0.70 7.66
CA PHE A 18 -8.61 -0.53 8.99
C PHE A 18 -7.33 -1.35 9.14
N GLY A 19 -7.27 -2.53 8.50
CA GLY A 19 -6.05 -3.34 8.48
C GLY A 19 -4.89 -2.64 7.78
N ALA A 20 -5.17 -1.76 6.82
CA ALA A 20 -4.13 -0.96 6.20
C ALA A 20 -3.50 0.02 7.20
N LEU A 21 -4.32 0.63 8.05
CA LEU A 21 -3.81 1.52 9.10
C LEU A 21 -2.90 0.74 10.06
N ILE A 22 -3.35 -0.43 10.52
CA ILE A 22 -2.57 -1.27 11.43
C ILE A 22 -1.27 -1.70 10.74
N GLY A 23 -1.34 -2.07 9.48
CA GLY A 23 -0.15 -2.46 8.71
C GLY A 23 0.87 -1.35 8.63
N MET A 24 0.44 -0.12 8.40
CA MET A 24 1.34 1.02 8.32
C MET A 24 1.96 1.34 9.69
N GLN A 25 1.22 1.14 10.77
CA GLN A 25 1.77 1.29 12.11
C GLN A 25 2.85 0.24 12.39
N LEU A 26 2.64 -1.00 11.95
CA LEU A 26 3.65 -2.05 12.06
C LEU A 26 4.88 -1.72 11.23
N LEU A 27 4.70 -1.16 10.03
CA LEU A 27 5.80 -0.74 9.18
C LEU A 27 6.75 0.20 9.92
N MET A 28 6.20 1.11 10.70
CA MET A 28 7.00 2.07 11.46
C MET A 28 7.80 1.43 12.59
N ARG A 29 7.38 0.26 13.07
CA ARG A 29 7.99 -0.43 14.22
C ARG A 29 8.92 -1.58 13.83
N ARG A 30 8.82 -2.06 12.59
CA ARG A 30 9.51 -3.28 12.16
C ARG A 30 10.45 -2.94 11.01
N PRO A 31 11.72 -2.67 11.30
CA PRO A 31 12.67 -2.24 10.26
C PRO A 31 12.97 -3.31 9.21
N GLU A 32 12.62 -4.58 9.50
CA GLU A 32 12.80 -5.66 8.52
C GLU A 32 11.76 -5.63 7.40
N ILE A 33 10.68 -4.84 7.53
CA ILE A 33 9.64 -4.77 6.50
C ILE A 33 10.17 -3.95 5.32
N ARG A 34 10.17 -4.56 4.13
CA ARG A 34 10.76 -3.99 2.92
C ARG A 34 9.77 -3.25 2.04
N GLY A 35 8.50 -3.48 2.24
CA GLY A 35 7.48 -2.84 1.43
C GLY A 35 6.09 -3.07 2.01
N PHE A 36 5.12 -2.35 1.44
CA PHE A 36 3.75 -2.43 1.94
C PHE A 36 2.75 -2.45 0.80
N ILE A 37 1.59 -3.04 1.08
CA ILE A 37 0.43 -3.02 0.20
C ILE A 37 -0.74 -2.54 1.06
N SER A 38 -1.23 -1.34 0.78
CA SER A 38 -2.34 -0.74 1.50
C SER A 38 -3.54 -0.63 0.57
N ILE A 39 -4.59 -1.38 0.87
CA ILE A 39 -5.81 -1.40 0.08
C ILE A 39 -6.85 -0.59 0.83
N ALA A 40 -7.35 0.46 0.19
CA ALA A 40 -8.32 1.39 0.76
C ALA A 40 -7.90 1.91 2.15
N PRO A 41 -6.69 2.50 2.28
CA PRO A 41 -6.25 3.03 3.57
C PRO A 41 -7.19 4.15 4.01
N PRO A 42 -7.71 4.11 5.26
CA PRO A 42 -8.76 5.03 5.69
C PRO A 42 -8.24 6.42 6.04
N ALA A 43 -7.66 7.12 5.07
CA ALA A 43 -6.99 8.39 5.25
C ALA A 43 -7.94 9.55 5.61
N ASN A 44 -9.26 9.38 5.36
CA ASN A 44 -10.26 10.37 5.74
C ASN A 44 -10.79 10.16 7.16
N MET A 45 -10.48 9.04 7.80
CA MET A 45 -10.98 8.70 9.13
C MET A 45 -9.89 8.74 10.19
N TYR A 46 -8.64 8.51 9.81
CA TYR A 46 -7.53 8.42 10.74
C TYR A 46 -6.36 9.25 10.23
N ASP A 47 -5.54 9.71 11.16
CA ASP A 47 -4.36 10.50 10.87
C ASP A 47 -3.19 9.59 10.52
N PHE A 48 -2.64 9.75 9.32
CA PHE A 48 -1.47 9.01 8.85
C PHE A 48 -0.17 9.80 8.96
N SER A 49 -0.17 10.89 9.71
CA SER A 49 1.02 11.73 9.83
C SER A 49 2.20 11.02 10.51
N PHE A 50 1.95 9.90 11.19
CA PHE A 50 3.03 9.09 11.77
C PHE A 50 3.98 8.54 10.69
N LEU A 51 3.58 8.57 9.42
CA LEU A 51 4.42 8.11 8.30
C LEU A 51 5.38 9.20 7.80
N ALA A 52 5.80 10.08 8.64
CA ALA A 52 6.77 11.12 8.30
C ALA A 52 8.01 10.97 9.16
N PRO A 53 9.07 10.28 8.69
CA PRO A 53 9.23 9.73 7.34
C PRO A 53 8.67 8.32 7.21
N CYS A 54 8.19 8.00 6.00
CA CYS A 54 7.79 6.64 5.66
C CYS A 54 9.04 5.81 5.34
N PRO A 55 9.22 4.65 5.98
CA PRO A 55 10.49 3.94 5.88
C PRO A 55 10.64 3.02 4.67
N ALA A 56 9.59 2.83 3.87
CA ALA A 56 9.63 1.89 2.76
C ALA A 56 8.73 2.31 1.62
N SER A 57 9.07 1.85 0.42
CA SER A 57 8.23 2.02 -0.76
C SER A 57 7.10 1.01 -0.75
N GLY A 58 5.99 1.35 -1.38
CA GLY A 58 4.85 0.46 -1.42
C GLY A 58 3.80 0.90 -2.43
N ILE A 59 2.66 0.25 -2.39
CA ILE A 59 1.52 0.57 -3.24
C ILE A 59 0.28 0.84 -2.38
N MET A 60 -0.49 1.83 -2.80
CA MET A 60 -1.83 2.10 -2.27
C MET A 60 -2.84 1.84 -3.38
N VAL A 61 -3.80 0.99 -3.11
CA VAL A 61 -4.84 0.62 -4.07
C VAL A 61 -6.17 1.18 -3.58
N GLN A 62 -6.87 1.90 -4.46
CA GLN A 62 -8.09 2.60 -4.10
C GLN A 62 -9.16 2.39 -5.16
N GLY A 63 -10.40 2.16 -4.71
CA GLY A 63 -11.54 2.11 -5.60
C GLY A 63 -12.05 3.51 -5.91
N VAL A 64 -12.26 3.81 -7.18
CA VAL A 64 -12.72 5.14 -7.59
C VAL A 64 -14.13 5.44 -7.09
N ALA A 65 -14.96 4.42 -6.95
CA ALA A 65 -16.34 4.55 -6.47
C ALA A 65 -16.49 4.28 -4.97
N ASP A 66 -15.39 4.27 -4.23
CA ASP A 66 -15.41 4.06 -2.78
C ASP A 66 -16.02 5.28 -2.09
N THR A 67 -17.14 5.05 -1.37
CA THR A 67 -17.81 6.10 -0.61
C THR A 67 -17.50 6.06 0.88
N VAL A 68 -16.84 5.01 1.35
CA VAL A 68 -16.42 4.85 2.74
C VAL A 68 -15.08 5.56 2.96
N VAL A 69 -14.10 5.22 2.13
CA VAL A 69 -12.81 5.89 2.10
C VAL A 69 -12.74 6.67 0.79
N THR A 70 -12.76 7.99 0.88
CA THR A 70 -12.83 8.80 -0.33
C THR A 70 -11.53 8.75 -1.12
N PRO A 71 -11.61 8.62 -2.45
CA PRO A 71 -10.38 8.59 -3.28
C PRO A 71 -9.50 9.82 -3.08
N ILE A 72 -10.11 11.00 -2.88
CA ILE A 72 -9.33 12.22 -2.69
C ILE A 72 -8.50 12.19 -1.41
N SER A 73 -8.99 11.55 -0.36
CA SER A 73 -8.23 11.44 0.89
C SER A 73 -7.00 10.57 0.71
N VAL A 74 -7.12 9.49 -0.07
CA VAL A 74 -6.00 8.62 -0.37
C VAL A 74 -5.01 9.33 -1.28
N GLN A 75 -5.50 10.09 -2.26
CA GLN A 75 -4.64 10.87 -3.15
C GLN A 75 -3.80 11.89 -2.36
N LYS A 76 -4.41 12.55 -1.40
CA LYS A 76 -3.68 13.49 -0.54
C LYS A 76 -2.61 12.80 0.28
N LEU A 77 -2.90 11.63 0.80
CA LEU A 77 -1.91 10.84 1.54
C LEU A 77 -0.75 10.44 0.62
N VAL A 78 -1.06 9.94 -0.57
CA VAL A 78 -0.04 9.56 -1.55
C VAL A 78 0.83 10.76 -1.91
N ASP A 79 0.22 11.90 -2.19
CA ASP A 79 0.96 13.12 -2.56
C ASP A 79 1.91 13.53 -1.45
N LYS A 80 1.46 13.45 -0.21
CA LYS A 80 2.29 13.79 0.95
C LYS A 80 3.47 12.83 1.07
N LEU A 81 3.25 11.53 0.91
CA LEU A 81 4.33 10.56 0.99
C LEU A 81 5.32 10.71 -0.16
N ARG A 82 4.85 11.10 -1.33
CA ARG A 82 5.70 11.29 -2.51
C ARG A 82 6.65 12.47 -2.40
N THR A 83 6.51 13.33 -1.40
CA THR A 83 7.50 14.38 -1.16
C THR A 83 8.82 13.82 -0.63
N GLN A 84 8.84 12.59 -0.18
CA GLN A 84 10.06 11.95 0.32
C GLN A 84 10.90 11.39 -0.81
N LYS A 85 12.22 11.58 -0.73
CA LYS A 85 13.12 11.29 -1.85
C LYS A 85 13.58 9.84 -1.93
N HIS A 86 13.52 9.11 -0.84
CA HIS A 86 14.12 7.77 -0.76
C HIS A 86 13.13 6.65 -0.97
N ILE A 87 11.86 6.97 -1.17
CA ILE A 87 10.83 5.96 -1.39
C ILE A 87 10.02 6.31 -2.63
N THR A 88 9.40 5.27 -3.19
CA THR A 88 8.50 5.41 -4.34
C THR A 88 7.15 4.84 -3.94
N ILE A 89 6.12 5.66 -4.03
CA ILE A 89 4.74 5.25 -3.71
C ILE A 89 3.97 5.07 -5.02
N HIS A 90 3.54 3.85 -5.28
CA HIS A 90 2.61 3.57 -6.37
C HIS A 90 1.19 3.79 -5.88
N HIS A 91 0.36 4.35 -6.73
CA HIS A 91 -1.05 4.59 -6.43
C HIS A 91 -1.87 4.07 -7.60
N ASP A 92 -2.62 3.01 -7.38
CA ASP A 92 -3.46 2.42 -8.40
C ASP A 92 -4.93 2.61 -8.03
N GLU A 93 -5.67 3.27 -8.93
CA GLU A 93 -7.09 3.52 -8.75
C GLU A 93 -7.88 2.56 -9.63
N ILE A 94 -8.71 1.74 -9.01
CA ILE A 94 -9.49 0.72 -9.71
C ILE A 94 -10.82 1.34 -10.14
N PRO A 95 -11.07 1.47 -11.45
CA PRO A 95 -12.31 2.08 -11.93
C PRO A 95 -13.55 1.32 -11.43
N ARG A 96 -14.57 2.07 -11.03
CA ARG A 96 -15.88 1.55 -10.61
C ARG A 96 -15.85 0.71 -9.34
N ALA A 97 -14.70 0.50 -8.72
CA ALA A 97 -14.61 -0.30 -7.51
C ALA A 97 -15.13 0.47 -6.30
N ASN A 98 -15.98 -0.17 -5.50
CA ASN A 98 -16.42 0.37 -4.23
C ASN A 98 -15.44 -0.04 -3.12
N HIS A 99 -15.77 0.28 -1.87
CA HIS A 99 -14.90 -0.03 -0.74
C HIS A 99 -14.61 -1.52 -0.60
N PHE A 100 -15.56 -2.36 -0.98
CA PHE A 100 -15.47 -3.82 -0.82
C PHE A 100 -14.96 -4.53 -2.07
N PHE A 101 -14.72 -3.81 -3.18
CA PHE A 101 -14.29 -4.40 -4.45
C PHE A 101 -15.20 -5.55 -4.89
N GLU A 102 -16.51 -5.38 -4.71
CA GLU A 102 -17.47 -6.46 -4.92
C GLU A 102 -17.42 -7.06 -6.32
N ASN A 103 -17.27 -6.22 -7.34
CA ASN A 103 -17.24 -6.67 -8.74
C ASN A 103 -15.86 -6.49 -9.37
N GLU A 104 -14.91 -5.90 -8.65
CA GLU A 104 -13.58 -5.58 -9.16
C GLU A 104 -12.47 -6.26 -8.36
N MET A 105 -12.79 -7.35 -7.68
CA MET A 105 -11.81 -8.08 -6.89
C MET A 105 -10.66 -8.57 -7.76
N ASP A 106 -10.95 -9.07 -8.96
CA ASP A 106 -9.92 -9.55 -9.88
C ASP A 106 -9.00 -8.41 -10.32
N ASP A 107 -9.55 -7.23 -10.58
CA ASP A 107 -8.76 -6.07 -10.96
C ASP A 107 -7.85 -5.62 -9.81
N MET A 108 -8.37 -5.61 -8.60
CA MET A 108 -7.59 -5.26 -7.42
C MET A 108 -6.46 -6.26 -7.20
N MET A 109 -6.77 -7.56 -7.28
CA MET A 109 -5.75 -8.60 -7.11
C MET A 109 -4.69 -8.55 -8.19
N ARG A 110 -5.09 -8.24 -9.43
CA ARG A 110 -4.13 -8.08 -10.53
C ARG A 110 -3.19 -6.91 -10.28
N SER A 111 -3.70 -5.81 -9.75
CA SER A 111 -2.88 -4.66 -9.38
C SER A 111 -1.83 -5.04 -8.36
N VAL A 112 -2.24 -5.76 -7.31
CA VAL A 112 -1.33 -6.22 -6.26
C VAL A 112 -0.29 -7.18 -6.82
N ASP A 113 -0.72 -8.17 -7.61
CA ASP A 113 0.19 -9.16 -8.19
C ASP A 113 1.21 -8.51 -9.11
N ASN A 114 0.77 -7.57 -9.96
CA ASN A 114 1.67 -6.87 -10.87
C ASN A 114 2.71 -6.07 -10.11
N TYR A 115 2.30 -5.41 -9.03
CA TYR A 115 3.23 -4.65 -8.21
C TYR A 115 4.26 -5.56 -7.54
N LEU A 116 3.82 -6.68 -6.99
CA LEU A 116 4.73 -7.63 -6.34
C LEU A 116 5.71 -8.23 -7.34
N ASP A 117 5.24 -8.59 -8.53
CA ASP A 117 6.12 -9.10 -9.58
C ASP A 117 7.19 -8.07 -9.93
N PHE A 118 6.81 -6.81 -10.04
CA PHE A 118 7.75 -5.73 -10.32
C PHE A 118 8.76 -5.57 -9.19
N ARG A 119 8.29 -5.51 -7.94
CA ARG A 119 9.16 -5.24 -6.79
C ARG A 119 10.07 -6.42 -6.45
N LEU A 120 9.64 -7.64 -6.70
CA LEU A 120 10.42 -8.84 -6.39
C LEU A 120 11.31 -9.26 -7.56
N SER A 121 11.24 -8.56 -8.68
CA SER A 121 12.14 -8.79 -9.80
C SER A 121 13.57 -8.42 -9.42
N PRO A 122 14.57 -9.21 -9.84
CA PRO A 122 15.97 -8.86 -9.61
C PRO A 122 16.38 -7.51 -10.23
N ASP A 123 15.67 -7.07 -11.26
CA ASP A 123 15.95 -5.84 -11.98
C ASP A 123 15.16 -4.64 -11.46
N CYS A 124 14.46 -4.79 -10.36
CA CYS A 124 13.63 -3.71 -9.81
C CYS A 124 14.50 -2.51 -9.44
N PRO A 125 14.20 -1.30 -9.97
CA PRO A 125 15.01 -0.10 -9.69
C PRO A 125 14.73 0.53 -8.32
N ILE A 126 13.67 0.12 -7.64
CA ILE A 126 13.33 0.67 -6.33
C ILE A 126 13.50 -0.37 -5.22
N ARG A 127 13.72 0.14 -4.01
CA ARG A 127 13.99 -0.71 -2.85
C ARG A 127 13.07 -0.41 -1.68
#